data_398bed005d9e73f336b02d1d0dee794f
#
_entry.id   398bed005d9e73f336b02d1d0dee794f
#
_cell.length_a   1.000
_cell.length_b   1.000
_cell.length_c   1.000
_cell.angle_alpha   90.00
_cell.angle_beta   90.00
_cell.angle_gamma   90.00
#
_symmetry.space_group_name_H-M   'P 1'
#
loop_
_entity.id
_entity.type
_entity.pdbx_description
1 polymer ?
#
loop_
_entity_poly.entity_id
_entity_poly.type
_entity_poly.pdbx_seq_one_letter_code
_entity_poly.pdbx_strand_id
1 'polypeptide(L)'
;VIIQTYDKENLVINAASKLNIKDYYNNMLNDRNTLNYPPYSWVSKIEFLGPNVKSVFSLSSRIRNEFFGIYKGLEILGPAPCFKEKVNNNYRFQIILKSLKKYDSNSKKLHSFISKNFIEHKNQITGSNKINIHIDPISMI
;
A
#
# COMPACT_ATOMS: atom_id res chain seq x y z
N VAL A 1 33.68 8.00 11.06
CA VAL A 1 32.78 7.61 9.95
C VAL A 1 32.59 8.81 9.02
N ILE A 2 32.73 8.61 7.72
CA ILE A 2 32.50 9.64 6.70
C ILE A 2 31.19 9.31 6.01
N ILE A 3 30.26 10.28 5.92
CA ILE A 3 28.99 10.14 5.22
C ILE A 3 29.03 11.04 3.98
N GLN A 4 28.95 10.43 2.80
CA GLN A 4 28.84 11.15 1.55
C GLN A 4 27.35 11.25 1.16
N THR A 5 26.87 12.46 0.85
CA THR A 5 25.48 12.70 0.50
C THR A 5 25.34 13.87 -0.46
N TYR A 6 24.29 13.83 -1.31
CA TYR A 6 23.88 14.96 -2.13
C TYR A 6 22.96 15.94 -1.37
N ASP A 7 22.36 15.49 -0.26
CA ASP A 7 21.44 16.29 0.57
C ASP A 7 21.93 16.32 2.01
N LYS A 8 22.63 17.38 2.37
CA LYS A 8 23.16 17.60 3.73
C LYS A 8 22.05 17.89 4.75
N GLU A 9 20.91 18.42 4.29
CA GLU A 9 19.77 18.79 5.16
C GLU A 9 18.81 17.62 5.39
N ASN A 10 19.08 16.46 4.80
CA ASN A 10 18.26 15.27 5.02
C ASN A 10 18.20 14.89 6.50
N LEU A 11 16.98 14.84 7.04
CA LEU A 11 16.72 14.59 8.46
C LEU A 11 17.32 13.26 8.96
N VAL A 12 17.29 12.22 8.12
CA VAL A 12 17.83 10.89 8.46
C VAL A 12 19.34 10.96 8.60
N ILE A 13 20.01 11.62 7.64
CA ILE A 13 21.47 11.77 7.62
C ILE A 13 21.92 12.63 8.79
N ASN A 14 21.24 13.73 9.05
CA ASN A 14 21.51 14.60 10.19
C ASN A 14 21.33 13.89 11.52
N ALA A 15 20.25 13.12 11.67
CA ALA A 15 20.01 12.34 12.90
C ALA A 15 21.08 11.25 13.09
N ALA A 16 21.45 10.56 12.01
CA ALA A 16 22.48 9.52 12.03
C ALA A 16 23.85 10.11 12.39
N SER A 17 24.24 11.24 11.80
CA SER A 17 25.54 11.89 12.06
C SER A 17 25.69 12.37 13.50
N LYS A 18 24.60 12.77 14.15
CA LYS A 18 24.52 13.25 15.54
C LYS A 18 24.16 12.15 16.53
N LEU A 19 23.91 10.90 16.07
CA LEU A 19 23.38 9.79 16.87
C LEU A 19 22.07 10.16 17.59
N ASN A 20 21.28 11.07 17.01
CA ASN A 20 20.03 11.55 17.60
C ASN A 20 18.85 10.68 17.18
N ILE A 21 18.81 9.47 17.70
CA ILE A 21 17.80 8.45 17.38
C ILE A 21 16.41 8.92 17.81
N LYS A 22 16.29 9.62 18.95
CA LYS A 22 14.99 10.03 19.49
C LYS A 22 14.25 11.00 18.59
N ASP A 23 14.93 12.03 18.10
CA ASP A 23 14.31 13.03 17.21
C ASP A 23 13.98 12.41 15.85
N TYR A 24 14.84 11.50 15.37
CA TYR A 24 14.56 10.74 14.15
C TYR A 24 13.25 9.95 14.26
N TYR A 25 13.08 9.16 15.34
CA TYR A 25 11.86 8.39 15.54
C TYR A 25 10.62 9.28 15.68
N ASN A 26 10.71 10.38 16.43
CA ASN A 26 9.60 11.31 16.61
C ASN A 26 9.15 11.90 15.26
N ASN A 27 10.08 12.37 14.45
CA ASN A 27 9.78 12.92 13.13
C ASN A 27 9.15 11.86 12.22
N MET A 28 9.73 10.67 12.16
CA MET A 28 9.19 9.56 11.36
C MET A 28 7.79 9.12 11.81
N LEU A 29 7.52 9.12 13.11
CA LEU A 29 6.19 8.79 13.63
C LEU A 29 5.17 9.89 13.31
N ASN A 30 5.56 11.16 13.37
CA ASN A 30 4.69 12.26 12.98
C ASN A 30 4.31 12.20 11.50
N ASP A 31 5.26 11.94 10.62
CA ASP A 31 5.01 11.78 9.18
C ASP A 31 4.07 10.60 8.92
N ARG A 32 4.31 9.46 9.57
CA ARG A 32 3.45 8.28 9.46
C ARG A 32 2.05 8.52 9.99
N ASN A 33 1.91 9.29 11.07
CA ASN A 33 0.61 9.68 11.61
C ASN A 33 -0.16 10.57 10.64
N THR A 34 0.49 11.59 10.10
CA THR A 34 -0.10 12.52 9.14
C THR A 34 -0.59 11.81 7.88
N LEU A 35 0.17 10.82 7.41
CA LEU A 35 -0.13 10.05 6.21
C LEU A 35 -0.94 8.76 6.49
N ASN A 36 -1.34 8.52 7.73
CA ASN A 36 -2.05 7.31 8.12
C ASN A 36 -1.30 6.01 7.73
N TYR A 37 0.03 5.96 7.92
CA TYR A 37 0.81 4.73 7.75
C TYR A 37 0.98 3.96 9.07
N PRO A 38 1.37 2.69 9.03
CA PRO A 38 1.71 1.95 10.24
C PRO A 38 2.74 2.72 11.11
N PRO A 39 2.55 2.79 12.43
CA PRO A 39 1.68 1.97 13.27
C PRO A 39 0.22 2.46 13.43
N TYR A 40 -0.21 3.51 12.73
CA TYR A 40 -1.54 4.15 12.89
C TYR A 40 -2.63 3.49 12.04
N SER A 41 -2.27 2.67 11.09
CA SER A 41 -3.18 1.88 10.26
C SER A 41 -2.65 0.47 10.02
N TRP A 42 -3.56 -0.41 9.59
CA TRP A 42 -3.25 -1.68 8.95
C TRP A 42 -3.20 -1.45 7.44
N VAL A 43 -2.25 -2.06 6.77
CA VAL A 43 -2.04 -1.83 5.33
C VAL A 43 -2.10 -3.14 4.58
N SER A 44 -2.74 -3.14 3.41
CA SER A 44 -2.68 -4.24 2.46
C SER A 44 -2.47 -3.69 1.06
N LYS A 45 -1.65 -4.39 0.28
CA LYS A 45 -1.39 -4.07 -1.12
C LYS A 45 -2.06 -5.12 -2.00
N ILE A 46 -2.80 -4.67 -3.00
CA ILE A 46 -3.44 -5.53 -4.00
C ILE A 46 -2.82 -5.22 -5.33
N GLU A 47 -2.19 -6.20 -5.93
CA GLU A 47 -1.58 -6.09 -7.26
C GLU A 47 -2.48 -6.75 -8.30
N PHE A 48 -2.64 -6.07 -9.41
CA PHE A 48 -3.36 -6.53 -10.61
C PHE A 48 -2.34 -6.74 -11.72
N LEU A 49 -2.35 -7.92 -12.32
CA LEU A 49 -1.38 -8.31 -13.35
C LEU A 49 -2.12 -8.80 -14.60
N GLY A 50 -1.58 -8.51 -15.77
CA GLY A 50 -2.12 -9.02 -17.02
C GLY A 50 -1.40 -8.53 -18.26
N PRO A 51 -1.58 -9.18 -19.41
CA PRO A 51 -0.86 -8.87 -20.64
C PRO A 51 -1.32 -7.56 -21.30
N ASN A 52 -2.53 -7.07 -20.99
CA ASN A 52 -3.10 -5.87 -21.58
C ASN A 52 -3.23 -4.75 -20.53
N VAL A 53 -2.51 -3.65 -20.74
CA VAL A 53 -2.47 -2.51 -19.81
C VAL A 53 -3.85 -1.90 -19.56
N LYS A 54 -4.69 -1.75 -20.61
CA LYS A 54 -6.03 -1.16 -20.49
C LYS A 54 -6.95 -2.06 -19.66
N SER A 55 -6.88 -3.38 -19.89
CA SER A 55 -7.65 -4.36 -19.13
C SER A 55 -7.29 -4.37 -17.65
N VAL A 56 -6.00 -4.36 -17.32
CA VAL A 56 -5.52 -4.35 -15.92
C VAL A 56 -5.91 -3.05 -15.22
N PHE A 57 -5.75 -1.90 -15.89
CA PHE A 57 -6.15 -0.60 -15.34
C PHE A 57 -7.67 -0.52 -15.13
N SER A 58 -8.46 -0.97 -16.11
CA SER A 58 -9.93 -0.97 -15.98
C SER A 58 -10.40 -1.86 -14.84
N LEU A 59 -9.82 -3.07 -14.68
CA LEU A 59 -10.11 -3.97 -13.57
C LEU A 59 -9.78 -3.34 -12.21
N SER A 60 -8.58 -2.78 -12.08
CA SER A 60 -8.15 -2.13 -10.83
C SER A 60 -9.00 -0.90 -10.48
N SER A 61 -9.39 -0.11 -11.48
CA SER A 61 -10.26 1.07 -11.29
C SER A 61 -11.67 0.68 -10.88
N ARG A 62 -12.24 -0.37 -11.50
CA ARG A 62 -13.54 -0.91 -11.13
C ARG A 62 -13.54 -1.36 -9.66
N ILE A 63 -12.58 -2.19 -9.28
CA ILE A 63 -12.47 -2.70 -7.92
C ILE A 63 -12.27 -1.57 -6.90
N ARG A 64 -11.44 -0.59 -7.22
CA ARG A 64 -11.27 0.61 -6.37
C ARG A 64 -12.59 1.33 -6.15
N ASN A 65 -13.40 1.51 -7.20
CA ASN A 65 -14.68 2.20 -7.11
C ASN A 65 -15.73 1.40 -6.33
N GLU A 66 -15.78 0.09 -6.51
CA GLU A 66 -16.65 -0.81 -5.74
C GLU A 66 -16.34 -0.78 -4.25
N PHE A 67 -15.09 -0.55 -3.89
CA PHE A 67 -14.63 -0.57 -2.48
C PHE A 67 -14.65 0.81 -1.82
N PHE A 68 -14.91 1.87 -2.56
CA PHE A 68 -14.90 3.21 -2.02
C PHE A 68 -16.05 3.39 -1.00
N GLY A 69 -15.69 3.79 0.23
CA GLY A 69 -16.67 4.12 1.27
C GLY A 69 -17.36 2.94 1.96
N ILE A 70 -16.91 1.70 1.76
CA ILE A 70 -17.57 0.50 2.33
C ILE A 70 -17.63 0.53 3.86
N TYR A 71 -16.58 0.99 4.53
CA TYR A 71 -16.62 1.23 5.96
C TYR A 71 -15.78 2.44 6.37
N LYS A 72 -16.17 3.05 7.49
CA LYS A 72 -15.49 4.23 8.03
C LYS A 72 -14.07 3.88 8.46
N GLY A 73 -13.10 4.64 7.95
CA GLY A 73 -11.68 4.44 8.25
C GLY A 73 -10.94 3.56 7.25
N LEU A 74 -11.59 3.13 6.17
CA LEU A 74 -10.92 2.54 5.02
C LEU A 74 -10.51 3.65 4.06
N GLU A 75 -9.22 3.78 3.83
CA GLU A 75 -8.63 4.62 2.77
C GLU A 75 -8.13 3.72 1.65
N ILE A 76 -8.36 4.15 0.40
CA ILE A 76 -7.95 3.42 -0.79
C ILE A 76 -7.12 4.36 -1.66
N LEU A 77 -5.86 4.01 -1.86
CA LEU A 77 -4.94 4.73 -2.73
C LEU A 77 -4.75 3.98 -4.04
N GLY A 78 -4.66 4.71 -5.13
CA GLY A 78 -4.53 4.14 -6.47
C GLY A 78 -5.87 4.11 -7.23
N PRO A 79 -5.94 3.35 -8.34
CA PRO A 79 -4.88 2.50 -8.87
C PRO A 79 -3.68 3.29 -9.40
N ALA A 80 -2.49 2.75 -9.16
CA ALA A 80 -1.25 3.30 -9.68
C ALA A 80 -0.38 2.19 -10.26
N PRO A 81 0.49 2.46 -11.25
CA PRO A 81 1.47 1.48 -11.70
C PRO A 81 2.37 1.02 -10.53
N CYS A 82 2.76 -0.23 -10.53
CA CYS A 82 3.80 -0.72 -9.61
C CYS A 82 5.15 -0.13 -9.98
N PHE A 83 6.11 -0.13 -9.04
CA PHE A 83 7.48 0.34 -9.29
C PHE A 83 8.11 -0.31 -10.54
N LYS A 84 7.96 -1.63 -10.68
CA LYS A 84 8.23 -2.33 -11.95
C LYS A 84 6.90 -2.50 -12.67
N GLU A 85 6.60 -1.61 -13.60
CA GLU A 85 5.31 -1.55 -14.31
C GLU A 85 5.03 -2.78 -15.17
N LYS A 86 6.09 -3.45 -15.66
CA LYS A 86 5.97 -4.64 -16.50
C LYS A 86 6.99 -5.71 -16.09
N VAL A 87 6.51 -6.93 -15.85
CA VAL A 87 7.33 -8.11 -15.53
C VAL A 87 6.78 -9.31 -16.29
N ASN A 88 7.64 -10.07 -16.95
CA ASN A 88 7.26 -11.28 -17.71
C ASN A 88 6.06 -11.04 -18.65
N ASN A 89 6.11 -9.97 -19.41
CA ASN A 89 5.04 -9.51 -20.31
C ASN A 89 3.70 -9.16 -19.66
N ASN A 90 3.61 -9.08 -18.34
CA ASN A 90 2.42 -8.63 -17.63
C ASN A 90 2.62 -7.20 -17.11
N TYR A 91 1.67 -6.32 -17.43
CA TYR A 91 1.55 -5.01 -16.80
C TYR A 91 1.04 -5.16 -15.37
N ARG A 92 1.50 -4.26 -14.48
CA ARG A 92 1.22 -4.34 -13.05
C ARG A 92 0.69 -3.01 -12.52
N PHE A 93 -0.49 -3.05 -11.94
CA PHE A 93 -1.09 -1.95 -11.18
C PHE A 93 -1.31 -2.36 -9.73
N GLN A 94 -1.38 -1.40 -8.85
CA GLN A 94 -1.62 -1.65 -7.43
C GLN A 94 -2.65 -0.70 -6.83
N ILE A 95 -3.36 -1.23 -5.85
CA ILE A 95 -4.19 -0.47 -4.92
C ILE A 95 -3.64 -0.72 -3.52
N ILE A 96 -3.56 0.33 -2.72
CA ILE A 96 -3.18 0.23 -1.32
C ILE A 96 -4.43 0.50 -0.47
N LEU A 97 -4.75 -0.44 0.39
CA LEU A 97 -5.81 -0.33 1.37
C LEU A 97 -5.18 0.02 2.71
N LYS A 98 -5.67 1.08 3.37
CA LYS A 98 -5.30 1.44 4.72
C LYS A 98 -6.54 1.41 5.60
N SER A 99 -6.52 0.60 6.65
CA SER A 99 -7.58 0.57 7.66
C SER A 99 -7.08 1.24 8.92
N LEU A 100 -7.67 2.39 9.26
CA LEU A 100 -7.25 3.19 10.40
C LEU A 100 -7.51 2.45 11.71
N LYS A 101 -6.49 2.31 12.56
CA LYS A 101 -6.60 1.61 13.86
C LYS A 101 -7.66 2.22 14.77
N LYS A 102 -7.97 3.50 14.62
CA LYS A 102 -9.06 4.16 15.34
C LYS A 102 -10.43 3.49 15.10
N TYR A 103 -10.63 2.89 13.92
CA TYR A 103 -11.88 2.25 13.52
C TYR A 103 -11.78 0.73 13.38
N ASP A 104 -10.56 0.20 13.36
CA ASP A 104 -10.23 -1.21 13.22
C ASP A 104 -9.00 -1.56 14.08
N SER A 105 -9.20 -1.66 15.40
CA SER A 105 -8.10 -1.79 16.37
C SER A 105 -7.24 -3.05 16.19
N ASN A 106 -7.82 -4.12 15.64
CA ASN A 106 -7.21 -5.44 15.53
C ASN A 106 -7.20 -6.02 14.11
N SER A 107 -7.30 -5.18 13.09
CA SER A 107 -7.32 -5.55 11.66
C SER A 107 -8.47 -6.46 11.20
N LYS A 108 -9.40 -6.81 12.07
CA LYS A 108 -10.49 -7.75 11.72
C LYS A 108 -11.37 -7.25 10.58
N LYS A 109 -11.64 -5.94 10.55
CA LYS A 109 -12.46 -5.35 9.47
C LYS A 109 -11.75 -5.46 8.13
N LEU A 110 -10.46 -5.10 8.07
CA LEU A 110 -9.66 -5.19 6.86
C LEU A 110 -9.53 -6.64 6.38
N HIS A 111 -9.23 -7.57 7.29
CA HIS A 111 -9.11 -8.99 6.94
C HIS A 111 -10.43 -9.58 6.46
N SER A 112 -11.54 -9.33 7.15
CA SER A 112 -12.87 -9.81 6.71
C SER A 112 -13.24 -9.20 5.35
N PHE A 113 -12.95 -7.93 5.14
CA PHE A 113 -13.18 -7.25 3.87
C PHE A 113 -12.39 -7.90 2.72
N ILE A 114 -11.09 -8.15 2.94
CA ILE A 114 -10.23 -8.79 1.93
C ILE A 114 -10.72 -10.23 1.67
N SER A 115 -10.98 -11.00 2.71
CA SER A 115 -11.46 -12.38 2.59
C SER A 115 -12.74 -12.44 1.76
N LYS A 116 -13.75 -11.67 2.14
CA LYS A 116 -15.05 -11.67 1.48
C LYS A 116 -14.98 -11.22 0.03
N ASN A 117 -14.24 -10.15 -0.27
CA ASN A 117 -14.31 -9.54 -1.60
C ASN A 117 -13.27 -10.06 -2.59
N PHE A 118 -12.15 -10.59 -2.11
CA PHE A 118 -11.09 -11.04 -3.00
C PHE A 118 -10.89 -12.56 -3.00
N ILE A 119 -11.00 -13.20 -1.86
CA ILE A 119 -10.79 -14.65 -1.76
C ILE A 119 -12.03 -15.39 -2.28
N GLU A 120 -13.22 -14.96 -1.85
CA GLU A 120 -14.49 -15.57 -2.27
C GLU A 120 -14.82 -15.30 -3.75
N HIS A 121 -14.47 -14.11 -4.26
CA HIS A 121 -14.71 -13.70 -5.64
C HIS A 121 -13.54 -13.92 -6.59
N LYS A 122 -12.47 -14.57 -6.14
CA LYS A 122 -11.28 -14.82 -6.96
C LYS A 122 -11.60 -15.49 -8.30
N ASN A 123 -12.60 -16.37 -8.35
CA ASN A 123 -13.04 -17.08 -9.55
C ASN A 123 -13.89 -16.21 -10.50
N GLN A 124 -14.42 -15.07 -10.03
CA GLN A 124 -15.18 -14.13 -10.86
C GLN A 124 -14.27 -13.10 -11.56
N ILE A 125 -13.00 -13.05 -11.19
CA ILE A 125 -11.99 -12.23 -11.83
C ILE A 125 -11.53 -13.00 -13.07
N THR A 126 -12.36 -12.91 -14.12
CA THR A 126 -12.21 -13.68 -15.35
C THR A 126 -11.22 -13.03 -16.32
N GLY A 127 -10.61 -13.87 -17.15
CA GLY A 127 -9.68 -13.49 -18.20
C GLY A 127 -8.22 -13.76 -17.85
N SER A 128 -7.32 -13.16 -18.63
CA SER A 128 -5.86 -13.30 -18.46
C SER A 128 -5.26 -12.48 -17.30
N ASN A 129 -6.11 -11.74 -16.56
CA ASN A 129 -5.68 -10.93 -15.44
C ASN A 129 -5.57 -11.78 -14.16
N LYS A 130 -4.60 -11.44 -13.31
CA LYS A 130 -4.35 -12.06 -12.01
C LYS A 130 -4.36 -11.00 -10.91
N ILE A 131 -4.73 -11.40 -9.70
CA ILE A 131 -4.68 -10.56 -8.51
C ILE A 131 -3.81 -11.25 -7.46
N ASN A 132 -2.85 -10.50 -6.93
CA ASN A 132 -2.04 -10.87 -5.77
C ASN A 132 -2.41 -9.97 -4.59
N ILE A 133 -2.55 -10.55 -3.41
CA ILE A 133 -2.89 -9.83 -2.19
C ILE A 133 -1.72 -9.97 -1.22
N HIS A 134 -1.24 -8.85 -0.74
CA HIS A 134 -0.19 -8.76 0.26
C HIS A 134 -0.76 -8.08 1.51
N ILE A 135 -0.90 -8.85 2.58
CA ILE A 135 -1.35 -8.35 3.89
C ILE A 135 -0.11 -7.97 4.69
N ASP A 136 -0.13 -6.79 5.29
CA ASP A 136 0.99 -6.20 6.04
C ASP A 136 2.33 -6.31 5.27
N PRO A 137 2.40 -5.77 4.04
CA PRO A 137 3.59 -5.90 3.21
C PRO A 137 4.80 -5.22 3.88
N ILE A 138 5.93 -5.91 3.89
CA ILE A 138 7.21 -5.37 4.41
C ILE A 138 7.69 -4.21 3.54
N SER A 139 7.39 -4.25 2.24
CA SER A 139 7.71 -3.19 1.29
C SER A 139 6.50 -2.84 0.45
N MET A 140 6.35 -1.54 0.17
CA MET A 140 5.31 -1.02 -0.72
C MET A 140 5.79 -0.89 -2.17
N ILE A 141 7.06 -1.20 -2.42
CA ILE A 141 7.74 -1.16 -3.71
C ILE A 141 7.64 -2.51 -4.41
#